data_ef80834d73d92e648a0f17196a8150eb
#
_entry.id   ef80834d73d92e648a0f17196a8150eb
#
_cell.length_a   1.000
_cell.length_b   1.000
_cell.length_c   1.000
_cell.angle_alpha   90.00
_cell.angle_beta   90.00
_cell.angle_gamma   90.00
#
_symmetry.space_group_name_H-M   'P 1'
#
loop_
_entity.id
_entity.type
_entity.pdbx_description
1 polymer ?
#
loop_
_entity_poly.entity_id
_entity_poly.type
_entity_poly.pdbx_seq_one_letter_code
_entity_poly.pdbx_strand_id
1 'polypeptide(L)'
;MKALILEDDDLVAELLETVVAGLYPGVSVNIAGTLVDAVQCTDRHRFDLFIADWNLPDGSGLDLVRQIRGSDREVPIVMVSGRSDRESVLRAAHFGIDGYITKPFDVKLLHERLAKLLKAEQATSLSLDELLKNSLETVIQLPSDLDPADIVELMSRQEDLSPAQLAERWREEAGLTARLLDVANSSSFRRSGKPVESLRDAIGSLGVPLALNQALALSLDVSNKLRHEPLKSLAQNHHEQALQVAKDAQRLAISLKKPPIPFQKAGLLSRLGELAVLKVLNQFAATGGNLEVEEAERALAEWAQSYGNRLKVQWRLPLGLRELIGAVHFLPNDSTREDRLIMRAAALMAAGQQNSEACRRLLRRLGMDVEHSQKE
;
A
#
# COMPACT_ATOMS: atom_id res chain seq x y z
N MET A 1 -1.59 -19.55 -24.52
CA MET A 1 -1.74 -20.09 -23.16
C MET A 1 -2.38 -21.46 -23.22
N LYS A 2 -1.84 -22.44 -22.49
CA LYS A 2 -2.41 -23.78 -22.33
C LYS A 2 -2.70 -24.03 -20.85
N ALA A 3 -3.90 -24.48 -20.53
CA ALA A 3 -4.29 -24.84 -19.16
C ALA A 3 -4.59 -26.35 -19.07
N LEU A 4 -4.22 -26.96 -17.93
CA LEU A 4 -4.63 -28.31 -17.58
C LEU A 4 -5.59 -28.23 -16.39
N ILE A 5 -6.75 -28.84 -16.54
CA ILE A 5 -7.75 -29.01 -15.49
C ILE A 5 -7.80 -30.50 -15.14
N LEU A 6 -7.50 -30.81 -13.86
CA LEU A 6 -7.60 -32.15 -13.30
C LEU A 6 -8.82 -32.21 -12.38
N GLU A 7 -9.91 -32.78 -12.85
CA GLU A 7 -11.22 -32.82 -12.20
C GLU A 7 -11.99 -34.05 -12.69
N ASP A 8 -12.53 -34.87 -11.79
CA ASP A 8 -13.26 -36.08 -12.14
C ASP A 8 -14.77 -35.86 -12.33
N ASP A 9 -15.30 -34.71 -11.87
CA ASP A 9 -16.68 -34.30 -12.14
C ASP A 9 -16.75 -33.50 -13.44
N ASP A 10 -17.41 -34.07 -14.47
CA ASP A 10 -17.53 -33.47 -15.79
C ASP A 10 -18.18 -32.08 -15.77
N LEU A 11 -19.18 -31.85 -14.89
CA LEU A 11 -19.88 -30.56 -14.81
C LEU A 11 -18.98 -29.49 -14.19
N VAL A 12 -18.19 -29.86 -13.18
CA VAL A 12 -17.23 -28.95 -12.56
C VAL A 12 -16.09 -28.66 -13.52
N ALA A 13 -15.61 -29.66 -14.25
CA ALA A 13 -14.57 -29.50 -15.27
C ALA A 13 -15.01 -28.54 -16.40
N GLU A 14 -16.23 -28.70 -16.92
CA GLU A 14 -16.81 -27.81 -17.96
C GLU A 14 -16.99 -26.37 -17.44
N LEU A 15 -17.41 -26.22 -16.18
CA LEU A 15 -17.52 -24.91 -15.54
C LEU A 15 -16.16 -24.22 -15.41
N LEU A 16 -15.13 -24.96 -14.95
CA LEU A 16 -13.77 -24.44 -14.83
C LEU A 16 -13.19 -24.06 -16.21
N GLU A 17 -13.42 -24.88 -17.23
CA GLU A 17 -13.04 -24.59 -18.62
C GLU A 17 -13.70 -23.29 -19.10
N THR A 18 -15.02 -23.14 -18.88
CA THR A 18 -15.76 -21.94 -19.28
C THR A 18 -15.20 -20.68 -18.61
N VAL A 19 -14.87 -20.76 -17.32
CA VAL A 19 -14.29 -19.62 -16.58
C VAL A 19 -12.90 -19.28 -17.11
N VAL A 20 -12.05 -20.27 -17.35
CA VAL A 20 -10.69 -20.08 -17.89
C VAL A 20 -10.74 -19.51 -19.30
N ALA A 21 -11.64 -20.02 -20.16
CA ALA A 21 -11.83 -19.52 -21.53
C ALA A 21 -12.36 -18.08 -21.53
N GLY A 22 -13.21 -17.72 -20.58
CA GLY A 22 -13.70 -16.35 -20.40
C GLY A 22 -12.61 -15.36 -19.95
N LEU A 23 -11.63 -15.83 -19.19
CA LEU A 23 -10.49 -15.03 -18.76
C LEU A 23 -9.44 -14.81 -19.87
N TYR A 24 -9.28 -15.81 -20.77
CA TYR A 24 -8.27 -15.80 -21.82
C TYR A 24 -8.84 -16.25 -23.17
N PRO A 25 -9.28 -15.31 -24.00
CA PRO A 25 -9.68 -15.64 -25.36
C PRO A 25 -8.55 -16.35 -26.12
N GLY A 26 -8.81 -17.57 -26.60
CA GLY A 26 -7.83 -18.39 -27.31
C GLY A 26 -6.96 -19.28 -26.42
N VAL A 27 -7.31 -19.47 -25.15
CA VAL A 27 -6.69 -20.50 -24.29
C VAL A 27 -7.03 -21.90 -24.83
N SER A 28 -6.06 -22.78 -24.84
CA SER A 28 -6.26 -24.22 -25.07
C SER A 28 -6.36 -24.92 -23.71
N VAL A 29 -7.55 -25.43 -23.38
CA VAL A 29 -7.78 -26.16 -22.14
C VAL A 29 -7.72 -27.66 -22.41
N ASN A 30 -6.98 -28.38 -21.57
CA ASN A 30 -6.96 -29.85 -21.51
C ASN A 30 -7.64 -30.26 -20.22
N ILE A 31 -8.58 -31.17 -20.29
CA ILE A 31 -9.25 -31.78 -19.13
C ILE A 31 -8.75 -33.18 -18.93
N ALA A 32 -8.40 -33.54 -17.69
CA ALA A 32 -8.04 -34.87 -17.26
C ALA A 32 -8.92 -35.28 -16.07
N GLY A 33 -9.62 -36.41 -16.18
CA GLY A 33 -10.48 -36.93 -15.10
C GLY A 33 -9.73 -37.77 -14.08
N THR A 34 -8.47 -38.13 -14.36
CA THR A 34 -7.63 -38.96 -13.49
C THR A 34 -6.22 -38.38 -13.36
N LEU A 35 -5.55 -38.74 -12.25
CA LEU A 35 -4.16 -38.35 -12.03
C LEU A 35 -3.23 -38.92 -13.12
N VAL A 36 -3.49 -40.17 -13.55
CA VAL A 36 -2.72 -40.82 -14.61
C VAL A 36 -2.80 -40.06 -15.91
N ASP A 37 -4.00 -39.63 -16.31
CA ASP A 37 -4.20 -38.85 -17.55
C ASP A 37 -3.52 -37.48 -17.47
N ALA A 38 -3.62 -36.81 -16.30
CA ALA A 38 -2.95 -35.54 -16.08
C ALA A 38 -1.43 -35.64 -16.21
N VAL A 39 -0.82 -36.67 -15.63
CA VAL A 39 0.61 -36.92 -15.73
C VAL A 39 1.02 -37.18 -17.18
N GLN A 40 0.27 -38.01 -17.93
CA GLN A 40 0.52 -38.21 -19.35
C GLN A 40 0.44 -36.94 -20.19
N CYS A 41 -0.48 -36.03 -19.84
CA CYS A 41 -0.59 -34.74 -20.47
C CYS A 41 0.66 -33.86 -20.20
N THR A 42 1.14 -33.86 -18.96
CA THR A 42 2.34 -33.07 -18.58
C THR A 42 3.63 -33.60 -19.22
N ASP A 43 3.72 -34.91 -19.48
CA ASP A 43 4.86 -35.51 -20.20
C ASP A 43 4.92 -35.10 -21.68
N ARG A 44 3.76 -34.78 -22.28
CA ARG A 44 3.64 -34.45 -23.70
C ARG A 44 3.60 -32.96 -23.98
N HIS A 45 3.11 -32.16 -23.05
CA HIS A 45 2.84 -30.74 -23.24
C HIS A 45 3.31 -29.93 -22.05
N ARG A 46 3.76 -28.71 -22.30
CA ARG A 46 3.91 -27.68 -21.27
C ARG A 46 2.60 -26.91 -21.10
N PHE A 47 2.27 -26.60 -19.87
CA PHE A 47 1.09 -25.85 -19.49
C PHE A 47 1.49 -24.59 -18.76
N ASP A 48 0.71 -23.54 -18.95
CA ASP A 48 0.89 -22.22 -18.35
C ASP A 48 0.00 -22.03 -17.11
N LEU A 49 -0.94 -22.95 -16.85
CA LEU A 49 -1.82 -22.96 -15.69
C LEU A 49 -2.25 -24.38 -15.36
N PHE A 50 -2.28 -24.72 -14.07
CA PHE A 50 -2.86 -25.96 -13.57
C PHE A 50 -4.00 -25.65 -12.59
N ILE A 51 -5.14 -26.32 -12.79
CA ILE A 51 -6.25 -26.35 -11.84
C ILE A 51 -6.47 -27.81 -11.46
N ALA A 52 -6.38 -28.15 -10.17
CA ALA A 52 -6.47 -29.53 -9.74
C ALA A 52 -7.44 -29.72 -8.58
N ASP A 53 -8.35 -30.70 -8.69
CA ASP A 53 -9.06 -31.18 -7.52
C ASP A 53 -8.10 -31.94 -6.60
N TRP A 54 -8.39 -31.89 -5.34
CA TRP A 54 -7.67 -32.65 -4.31
C TRP A 54 -7.99 -34.13 -4.38
N ASN A 55 -9.28 -34.48 -4.49
CA ASN A 55 -9.76 -35.85 -4.41
C ASN A 55 -10.09 -36.38 -5.81
N LEU A 56 -9.37 -37.38 -6.22
CA LEU A 56 -9.53 -38.04 -7.51
C LEU A 56 -9.74 -39.54 -7.29
N PRO A 57 -10.39 -40.24 -8.23
CA PRO A 57 -10.66 -41.67 -8.09
C PRO A 57 -9.39 -42.54 -8.00
N ASP A 58 -8.28 -42.09 -8.57
CA ASP A 58 -7.00 -42.80 -8.66
C ASP A 58 -5.88 -42.19 -7.79
N GLY A 59 -6.15 -41.12 -7.01
CA GLY A 59 -5.13 -40.52 -6.17
C GLY A 59 -5.46 -39.14 -5.62
N SER A 60 -4.43 -38.37 -5.34
CA SER A 60 -4.56 -37.00 -4.82
C SER A 60 -3.98 -36.00 -5.81
N GLY A 61 -4.72 -34.92 -6.11
CA GLY A 61 -4.21 -33.83 -6.92
C GLY A 61 -2.93 -33.19 -6.36
N LEU A 62 -2.64 -33.35 -5.05
CA LEU A 62 -1.36 -32.94 -4.48
C LEU A 62 -0.17 -33.71 -5.04
N ASP A 63 -0.37 -34.93 -5.54
CA ASP A 63 0.72 -35.69 -6.13
C ASP A 63 1.11 -35.10 -7.49
N LEU A 64 0.15 -34.61 -8.27
CA LEU A 64 0.43 -33.81 -9.47
C LEU A 64 1.17 -32.52 -9.11
N VAL A 65 0.73 -31.79 -8.07
CA VAL A 65 1.41 -30.56 -7.60
C VAL A 65 2.87 -30.83 -7.27
N ARG A 66 3.18 -31.91 -6.57
CA ARG A 66 4.56 -32.30 -6.24
C ARG A 66 5.40 -32.57 -7.49
N GLN A 67 4.83 -33.28 -8.44
CA GLN A 67 5.51 -33.60 -9.69
C GLN A 67 5.84 -32.33 -10.49
N ILE A 68 4.85 -31.41 -10.62
CA ILE A 68 5.02 -30.14 -11.33
C ILE A 68 6.09 -29.29 -10.63
N ARG A 69 6.00 -29.13 -9.31
CA ARG A 69 6.97 -28.32 -8.54
C ARG A 69 8.38 -28.90 -8.52
N GLY A 70 8.51 -30.17 -8.80
CA GLY A 70 9.82 -30.82 -9.02
C GLY A 70 10.51 -30.38 -10.31
N SER A 71 9.75 -30.00 -11.35
CA SER A 71 10.24 -29.60 -12.68
C SER A 71 10.07 -28.12 -12.98
N ASP A 72 9.00 -27.50 -12.46
CA ASP A 72 8.67 -26.09 -12.66
C ASP A 72 8.15 -25.48 -11.34
N ARG A 73 8.91 -24.51 -10.81
CA ARG A 73 8.58 -23.85 -9.53
C ARG A 73 7.68 -22.64 -9.69
N GLU A 74 7.50 -22.15 -10.91
CA GLU A 74 6.91 -20.83 -11.20
C GLU A 74 5.51 -20.92 -11.79
N VAL A 75 5.18 -22.03 -12.51
CA VAL A 75 3.87 -22.18 -13.15
C VAL A 75 2.74 -22.10 -12.14
N PRO A 76 1.66 -21.32 -12.35
CA PRO A 76 0.54 -21.20 -11.43
C PRO A 76 -0.19 -22.53 -11.24
N ILE A 77 -0.42 -22.88 -9.98
CA ILE A 77 -1.21 -24.05 -9.60
C ILE A 77 -2.31 -23.63 -8.62
N VAL A 78 -3.54 -23.91 -9.00
CA VAL A 78 -4.73 -23.65 -8.18
C VAL A 78 -5.35 -24.97 -7.76
N MET A 79 -5.50 -25.19 -6.44
CA MET A 79 -6.29 -26.31 -5.92
C MET A 79 -7.76 -25.91 -5.81
N VAL A 80 -8.64 -26.79 -6.29
CA VAL A 80 -10.09 -26.67 -6.13
C VAL A 80 -10.55 -27.90 -5.34
N SER A 81 -11.19 -27.72 -4.16
CA SER A 81 -11.46 -28.87 -3.29
C SER A 81 -12.67 -28.66 -2.39
N GLY A 82 -13.37 -29.76 -2.06
CA GLY A 82 -14.40 -29.79 -1.03
C GLY A 82 -13.85 -29.65 0.41
N ARG A 83 -12.53 -29.71 0.60
CA ARG A 83 -11.90 -29.57 1.91
C ARG A 83 -11.69 -28.09 2.24
N SER A 84 -12.30 -27.64 3.32
CA SER A 84 -12.23 -26.24 3.77
C SER A 84 -11.49 -26.08 5.12
N ASP A 85 -11.02 -27.18 5.69
CA ASP A 85 -10.31 -27.14 6.96
C ASP A 85 -8.91 -26.50 6.80
N ARG A 86 -8.49 -25.80 7.86
CA ARG A 86 -7.23 -25.04 7.88
C ARG A 86 -6.01 -25.92 7.62
N GLU A 87 -6.03 -27.16 8.08
CA GLU A 87 -4.90 -28.09 7.95
C GLU A 87 -4.68 -28.47 6.49
N SER A 88 -5.76 -28.79 5.76
CA SER A 88 -5.72 -29.07 4.31
C SER A 88 -5.21 -27.88 3.52
N VAL A 89 -5.69 -26.67 3.80
CA VAL A 89 -5.22 -25.44 3.11
C VAL A 89 -3.73 -25.21 3.36
N LEU A 90 -3.26 -25.32 4.61
CA LEU A 90 -1.85 -25.14 4.96
C LEU A 90 -0.97 -26.23 4.32
N ARG A 91 -1.45 -27.46 4.26
CA ARG A 91 -0.75 -28.56 3.60
C ARG A 91 -0.58 -28.31 2.11
N ALA A 92 -1.64 -27.89 1.41
CA ALA A 92 -1.56 -27.53 0.00
C ALA A 92 -0.57 -26.37 -0.24
N ALA A 93 -0.64 -25.31 0.59
CA ALA A 93 0.29 -24.19 0.52
C ALA A 93 1.75 -24.61 0.72
N HIS A 94 2.02 -25.57 1.61
CA HIS A 94 3.36 -26.11 1.81
C HIS A 94 3.93 -26.79 0.55
N PHE A 95 3.08 -27.36 -0.30
CA PHE A 95 3.49 -27.93 -1.59
C PHE A 95 3.66 -26.89 -2.70
N GLY A 96 3.43 -25.61 -2.40
CA GLY A 96 3.72 -24.51 -3.33
C GLY A 96 2.59 -24.25 -4.33
N ILE A 97 1.32 -24.40 -3.92
CA ILE A 97 0.19 -23.91 -4.72
C ILE A 97 0.09 -22.39 -4.60
N ASP A 98 -0.42 -21.75 -5.65
CA ASP A 98 -0.60 -20.29 -5.73
C ASP A 98 -2.01 -19.86 -5.35
N GLY A 99 -2.97 -20.78 -5.37
CA GLY A 99 -4.35 -20.53 -5.00
C GLY A 99 -5.07 -21.75 -4.44
N TYR A 100 -6.05 -21.51 -3.55
CA TYR A 100 -6.94 -22.53 -3.01
C TYR A 100 -8.38 -22.04 -3.07
N ILE A 101 -9.26 -22.84 -3.66
CA ILE A 101 -10.69 -22.55 -3.83
C ILE A 101 -11.50 -23.69 -3.27
N THR A 102 -12.43 -23.38 -2.36
CA THR A 102 -13.28 -24.41 -1.74
C THR A 102 -14.56 -24.61 -2.51
N LYS A 103 -14.93 -25.88 -2.73
CA LYS A 103 -16.24 -26.27 -3.25
C LYS A 103 -17.29 -26.29 -2.11
N PRO A 104 -18.55 -25.84 -2.30
CA PRO A 104 -19.03 -25.17 -3.50
C PRO A 104 -18.51 -23.74 -3.62
N PHE A 105 -18.19 -23.30 -4.83
CA PHE A 105 -17.67 -21.97 -5.08
C PHE A 105 -18.64 -21.12 -5.91
N ASP A 106 -18.59 -19.82 -5.70
CA ASP A 106 -19.26 -18.84 -6.56
C ASP A 106 -18.40 -18.59 -7.80
N VAL A 107 -19.03 -18.65 -8.98
CA VAL A 107 -18.37 -18.46 -10.30
C VAL A 107 -17.66 -17.12 -10.38
N LYS A 108 -18.27 -16.07 -9.84
CA LYS A 108 -17.67 -14.73 -9.81
C LYS A 108 -16.39 -14.70 -8.96
N LEU A 109 -16.44 -15.32 -7.78
CA LEU A 109 -15.28 -15.41 -6.90
C LEU A 109 -14.16 -16.25 -7.52
N LEU A 110 -14.49 -17.36 -8.19
CA LEU A 110 -13.56 -18.18 -8.96
C LEU A 110 -12.87 -17.35 -10.05
N HIS A 111 -13.69 -16.65 -10.87
CA HIS A 111 -13.19 -15.78 -11.92
C HIS A 111 -12.26 -14.68 -11.38
N GLU A 112 -12.64 -13.99 -10.30
CA GLU A 112 -11.83 -12.94 -9.68
C GLU A 112 -10.50 -13.49 -9.14
N ARG A 113 -10.49 -14.67 -8.52
CA ARG A 113 -9.27 -15.30 -7.98
C ARG A 113 -8.34 -15.77 -9.08
N LEU A 114 -8.86 -16.45 -10.10
CA LEU A 114 -8.07 -16.87 -11.27
C LEU A 114 -7.52 -15.67 -12.04
N ALA A 115 -8.36 -14.64 -12.26
CA ALA A 115 -7.92 -13.40 -12.90
C ALA A 115 -6.78 -12.72 -12.14
N LYS A 116 -6.81 -12.76 -10.80
CA LYS A 116 -5.75 -12.17 -9.96
C LYS A 116 -4.44 -12.95 -10.06
N LEU A 117 -4.50 -14.27 -10.04
CA LEU A 117 -3.33 -15.14 -10.16
C LEU A 117 -2.67 -15.02 -11.54
N LEU A 118 -3.49 -15.08 -12.58
CA LEU A 118 -3.01 -15.00 -13.97
C LEU A 118 -2.56 -13.59 -14.37
N LYS A 119 -3.13 -12.54 -13.76
CA LYS A 119 -2.60 -11.17 -13.91
C LYS A 119 -1.24 -11.00 -13.22
N ALA A 120 -0.95 -11.74 -12.16
CA ALA A 120 0.37 -11.76 -11.54
C ALA A 120 1.44 -12.33 -12.48
N GLU A 121 1.11 -13.36 -13.31
CA GLU A 121 2.03 -13.87 -14.34
C GLU A 121 2.21 -12.93 -15.54
N GLN A 122 1.15 -12.23 -15.97
CA GLN A 122 1.29 -11.22 -17.02
C GLN A 122 2.08 -10.00 -16.54
N ALA A 123 2.13 -9.73 -15.24
CA ALA A 123 2.98 -8.69 -14.67
C ALA A 123 4.48 -8.98 -14.88
N THR A 124 4.89 -10.24 -15.04
CA THR A 124 6.28 -10.60 -15.39
C THR A 124 6.66 -10.27 -16.84
N SER A 125 5.68 -9.98 -17.70
CA SER A 125 5.89 -9.58 -19.10
C SER A 125 5.59 -8.10 -19.37
N LEU A 126 4.97 -7.37 -18.41
CA LEU A 126 4.71 -5.94 -18.56
C LEU A 126 5.98 -5.13 -18.29
N SER A 127 6.25 -4.16 -19.13
CA SER A 127 7.26 -3.14 -18.84
C SER A 127 6.85 -2.37 -17.56
N LEU A 128 7.84 -1.81 -16.86
CA LEU A 128 7.57 -1.01 -15.66
C LEU A 128 6.56 0.12 -15.94
N ASP A 129 6.67 0.80 -17.08
CA ASP A 129 5.77 1.89 -17.46
C ASP A 129 4.33 1.43 -17.69
N GLU A 130 4.15 0.26 -18.31
CA GLU A 130 2.81 -0.33 -18.48
C GLU A 130 2.19 -0.72 -17.14
N LEU A 131 2.99 -1.28 -16.22
CA LEU A 131 2.53 -1.61 -14.88
C LEU A 131 2.12 -0.35 -14.10
N LEU A 132 2.93 0.70 -14.14
CA LEU A 132 2.62 2.00 -13.52
C LEU A 132 1.35 2.59 -14.12
N LYS A 133 1.22 2.63 -15.44
CA LYS A 133 0.02 3.13 -16.12
C LYS A 133 -1.23 2.37 -15.72
N ASN A 134 -1.20 1.04 -15.76
CA ASN A 134 -2.34 0.19 -15.42
C ASN A 134 -2.74 0.33 -13.94
N SER A 135 -1.74 0.41 -13.05
CA SER A 135 -2.00 0.58 -11.60
C SER A 135 -2.64 1.92 -11.28
N LEU A 136 -2.37 2.96 -12.06
CA LEU A 136 -2.99 4.28 -11.89
C LEU A 136 -4.50 4.26 -12.19
N GLU A 137 -4.97 3.36 -13.05
CA GLU A 137 -6.39 3.22 -13.41
C GLU A 137 -7.20 2.46 -12.36
N THR A 138 -6.54 1.75 -11.47
CA THR A 138 -7.16 0.95 -10.39
C THR A 138 -7.29 1.73 -9.07
N VAL A 139 -7.91 1.10 -8.06
CA VAL A 139 -7.91 1.62 -6.70
C VAL A 139 -6.52 1.46 -6.10
N ILE A 140 -5.91 2.59 -5.73
CA ILE A 140 -4.58 2.60 -5.14
C ILE A 140 -4.73 2.38 -3.62
N GLN A 141 -4.08 1.35 -3.11
CA GLN A 141 -3.93 1.07 -1.67
C GLN A 141 -2.46 1.18 -1.30
N LEU A 142 -2.13 1.85 -0.20
CA LEU A 142 -0.78 1.85 0.34
C LEU A 142 -0.54 0.58 1.16
N PRO A 143 0.68 0.01 1.15
CA PRO A 143 1.02 -1.19 1.91
C PRO A 143 1.27 -0.82 3.39
N SER A 144 0.20 -0.66 4.15
CA SER A 144 0.24 -0.27 5.56
C SER A 144 -0.68 -1.17 6.40
N ASP A 145 -0.36 -1.38 7.67
CA ASP A 145 -1.25 -2.09 8.62
C ASP A 145 -2.49 -1.26 8.96
N LEU A 146 -2.29 0.05 9.09
CA LEU A 146 -3.37 1.03 9.27
C LEU A 146 -3.72 1.63 7.90
N ASP A 147 -4.98 1.59 7.50
CA ASP A 147 -5.38 2.26 6.23
C ASP A 147 -5.33 3.78 6.41
N PRO A 148 -4.44 4.49 5.69
CA PRO A 148 -4.37 5.94 5.78
C PRO A 148 -5.66 6.65 5.37
N ALA A 149 -6.47 6.04 4.47
CA ALA A 149 -7.75 6.59 4.05
C ALA A 149 -8.74 6.64 5.21
N ASP A 150 -8.81 5.57 6.00
CA ASP A 150 -9.62 5.48 7.22
C ASP A 150 -9.22 6.54 8.24
N ILE A 151 -7.91 6.72 8.45
CA ILE A 151 -7.41 7.75 9.36
C ILE A 151 -7.79 9.15 8.89
N VAL A 152 -7.68 9.42 7.59
CA VAL A 152 -8.10 10.72 7.01
C VAL A 152 -9.61 10.94 7.18
N GLU A 153 -10.41 9.90 7.03
CA GLU A 153 -11.86 9.98 7.28
C GLU A 153 -12.15 10.29 8.76
N LEU A 154 -11.50 9.59 9.70
CA LEU A 154 -11.63 9.90 11.14
C LEU A 154 -11.23 11.35 11.46
N MET A 155 -10.18 11.87 10.82
CA MET A 155 -9.78 13.27 10.98
C MET A 155 -10.81 14.27 10.47
N SER A 156 -11.66 13.90 9.51
CA SER A 156 -12.72 14.79 9.01
C SER A 156 -13.85 14.98 9.99
N ARG A 157 -14.04 14.02 10.91
CA ARG A 157 -15.07 14.02 11.96
C ARG A 157 -14.50 13.95 13.38
N GLN A 158 -13.30 14.48 13.57
CA GLN A 158 -12.55 14.36 14.84
C GLN A 158 -13.29 14.98 16.04
N GLU A 159 -14.18 15.94 15.82
CA GLU A 159 -14.99 16.60 16.88
C GLU A 159 -16.03 15.65 17.49
N ASP A 160 -16.48 14.65 16.72
CA ASP A 160 -17.45 13.64 17.15
C ASP A 160 -16.79 12.42 17.83
N LEU A 161 -15.46 12.39 17.90
CA LEU A 161 -14.70 11.23 18.39
C LEU A 161 -14.26 11.43 19.84
N SER A 162 -14.53 10.45 20.68
CA SER A 162 -14.00 10.36 22.03
C SER A 162 -12.72 9.52 22.11
N PRO A 163 -11.84 9.76 23.11
CA PRO A 163 -10.70 8.92 23.36
C PRO A 163 -11.03 7.44 23.56
N ALA A 164 -12.19 7.15 24.16
CA ALA A 164 -12.64 5.77 24.38
C ALA A 164 -13.00 5.05 23.07
N GLN A 165 -13.68 5.75 22.15
CA GLN A 165 -14.04 5.18 20.84
C GLN A 165 -12.79 4.88 19.99
N LEU A 166 -11.80 5.78 19.99
CA LEU A 166 -10.53 5.55 19.29
C LEU A 166 -9.72 4.42 19.93
N ALA A 167 -9.67 4.35 21.26
CA ALA A 167 -8.97 3.28 21.97
C ALA A 167 -9.58 1.89 21.68
N GLU A 168 -10.92 1.82 21.60
CA GLU A 168 -11.59 0.58 21.23
C GLU A 168 -11.32 0.20 19.77
N ARG A 169 -11.37 1.16 18.84
CA ARG A 169 -11.09 0.96 17.42
C ARG A 169 -9.66 0.45 17.18
N TRP A 170 -8.69 0.96 17.93
CA TRP A 170 -7.26 0.67 17.76
C TRP A 170 -6.72 -0.33 18.77
N ARG A 171 -7.58 -1.03 19.48
CA ARG A 171 -7.21 -1.98 20.54
C ARG A 171 -6.20 -3.04 20.07
N GLU A 172 -6.34 -3.51 18.83
CA GLU A 172 -5.52 -4.57 18.24
C GLU A 172 -4.26 -4.02 17.55
N GLU A 173 -4.12 -2.68 17.44
CA GLU A 173 -3.03 -2.02 16.76
C GLU A 173 -1.83 -1.80 17.70
N ALA A 174 -1.03 -2.85 17.91
CA ALA A 174 0.07 -2.83 18.86
C ALA A 174 1.13 -1.75 18.55
N GLY A 175 1.47 -1.55 17.27
CA GLY A 175 2.43 -0.54 16.83
C GLY A 175 1.96 0.89 17.12
N LEU A 176 0.67 1.17 16.87
CA LEU A 176 0.08 2.47 17.17
C LEU A 176 -0.04 2.69 18.69
N THR A 177 -0.44 1.66 19.43
CA THR A 177 -0.50 1.72 20.89
C THR A 177 0.86 2.06 21.50
N ALA A 178 1.92 1.38 21.09
CA ALA A 178 3.28 1.66 21.54
C ALA A 178 3.69 3.10 21.21
N ARG A 179 3.42 3.55 19.99
CA ARG A 179 3.74 4.92 19.55
C ARG A 179 3.01 5.98 20.36
N LEU A 180 1.70 5.82 20.60
CA LEU A 180 0.92 6.79 21.38
C LEU A 180 1.33 6.84 22.85
N LEU A 181 1.67 5.69 23.45
CA LEU A 181 2.21 5.63 24.81
C LEU A 181 3.57 6.31 24.90
N ASP A 182 4.47 6.08 23.94
CA ASP A 182 5.78 6.74 23.90
C ASP A 182 5.64 8.26 23.82
N VAL A 183 4.81 8.77 22.91
CA VAL A 183 4.58 10.21 22.77
C VAL A 183 3.94 10.80 24.03
N ALA A 184 2.93 10.16 24.61
CA ALA A 184 2.26 10.64 25.83
C ALA A 184 3.19 10.68 27.04
N ASN A 185 4.14 9.76 27.10
CA ASN A 185 5.15 9.67 28.17
C ASN A 185 6.41 10.51 27.90
N SER A 186 6.53 11.13 26.74
CA SER A 186 7.67 12.01 26.43
C SER A 186 7.69 13.25 27.33
N SER A 187 8.87 13.85 27.50
CA SER A 187 9.06 15.05 28.33
C SER A 187 8.19 16.23 27.94
N SER A 188 7.79 16.31 26.66
CA SER A 188 6.95 17.40 26.13
C SER A 188 5.48 17.30 26.53
N PHE A 189 4.97 16.12 26.84
CA PHE A 189 3.57 15.86 27.15
C PHE A 189 3.33 15.38 28.58
N ARG A 190 4.36 14.85 29.24
CA ARG A 190 4.25 14.35 30.59
C ARG A 190 4.06 15.49 31.58
N ARG A 191 2.84 15.73 31.99
CA ARG A 191 2.52 16.51 33.19
C ARG A 191 2.87 15.65 34.40
N SER A 192 3.59 16.17 35.38
CA SER A 192 4.05 15.47 36.57
C SER A 192 3.10 14.38 37.07
N GLY A 193 3.54 13.12 37.15
CA GLY A 193 2.70 12.00 37.59
C GLY A 193 3.26 10.63 37.18
N LYS A 194 2.47 9.58 37.41
CA LYS A 194 2.79 8.22 36.97
C LYS A 194 2.78 8.15 35.42
N PRO A 195 3.59 7.27 34.82
CA PRO A 195 3.51 7.02 33.39
C PRO A 195 2.11 6.61 32.95
N VAL A 196 1.73 7.02 31.74
CA VAL A 196 0.49 6.59 31.10
C VAL A 196 0.68 5.16 30.61
N GLU A 197 -0.20 4.25 31.00
CA GLU A 197 -0.08 2.81 30.74
C GLU A 197 -1.16 2.28 29.79
N SER A 198 -2.26 3.03 29.58
CA SER A 198 -3.34 2.59 28.69
C SER A 198 -3.42 3.46 27.43
N LEU A 199 -3.84 2.82 26.30
CA LEU A 199 -4.10 3.51 25.04
C LEU A 199 -5.13 4.64 25.22
N ARG A 200 -6.20 4.39 25.98
CA ARG A 200 -7.25 5.37 26.25
C ARG A 200 -6.69 6.61 26.96
N ASP A 201 -5.86 6.41 27.98
CA ASP A 201 -5.27 7.51 28.74
C ASP A 201 -4.23 8.26 27.90
N ALA A 202 -3.48 7.55 27.05
CA ALA A 202 -2.57 8.17 26.08
C ALA A 202 -3.33 9.11 25.13
N ILE A 203 -4.43 8.64 24.51
CA ILE A 203 -5.28 9.47 23.65
C ILE A 203 -5.91 10.62 24.43
N GLY A 204 -6.33 10.38 25.67
CA GLY A 204 -6.89 11.43 26.54
C GLY A 204 -5.87 12.52 26.89
N SER A 205 -4.62 12.14 27.13
CA SER A 205 -3.53 13.07 27.43
C SER A 205 -3.09 13.89 26.21
N LEU A 206 -2.98 13.24 25.04
CA LEU A 206 -2.56 13.86 23.78
C LEU A 206 -3.69 14.69 23.13
N GLY A 207 -4.93 14.27 23.34
CA GLY A 207 -6.09 14.74 22.61
C GLY A 207 -6.27 14.01 21.28
N VAL A 208 -7.55 13.90 20.85
CA VAL A 208 -7.96 13.21 19.60
C VAL A 208 -7.19 13.71 18.37
N PRO A 209 -7.03 15.04 18.13
CA PRO A 209 -6.34 15.53 16.95
C PRO A 209 -4.88 15.08 16.84
N LEU A 210 -4.15 15.08 17.95
CA LEU A 210 -2.75 14.67 17.94
C LEU A 210 -2.61 13.14 17.82
N ALA A 211 -3.49 12.38 18.47
CA ALA A 211 -3.52 10.92 18.32
C ALA A 211 -3.79 10.52 16.86
N LEU A 212 -4.73 11.16 16.17
CA LEU A 212 -5.00 10.96 14.76
C LEU A 212 -3.80 11.34 13.86
N ASN A 213 -3.08 12.41 14.18
CA ASN A 213 -1.86 12.78 13.45
C ASN A 213 -0.75 11.74 13.63
N GLN A 214 -0.57 11.16 14.82
CA GLN A 214 0.38 10.07 15.04
C GLN A 214 -0.02 8.81 14.28
N ALA A 215 -1.31 8.46 14.28
CA ALA A 215 -1.84 7.34 13.52
C ALA A 215 -1.63 7.54 12.01
N LEU A 216 -1.88 8.74 11.47
CA LEU A 216 -1.62 9.07 10.07
C LEU A 216 -0.13 8.96 9.75
N ALA A 217 0.74 9.51 10.57
CA ALA A 217 2.19 9.41 10.38
C ALA A 217 2.65 7.95 10.31
N LEU A 218 2.18 7.11 11.25
CA LEU A 218 2.51 5.69 11.26
C LEU A 218 1.94 4.94 10.04
N SER A 219 0.72 5.25 9.63
CA SER A 219 0.08 4.60 8.46
C SER A 219 0.75 4.94 7.13
N LEU A 220 1.51 6.03 7.06
CA LEU A 220 2.27 6.45 5.89
C LEU A 220 3.71 5.92 5.88
N ASP A 221 4.17 5.26 6.96
CA ASP A 221 5.45 4.56 6.95
C ASP A 221 5.30 3.18 6.31
N VAL A 222 5.50 3.14 5.00
CA VAL A 222 5.41 1.90 4.21
C VAL A 222 6.75 1.15 4.09
N SER A 223 7.83 1.70 4.62
CA SER A 223 9.19 1.16 4.44
C SER A 223 9.31 -0.31 4.85
N ASN A 224 8.72 -0.67 5.99
CA ASN A 224 8.75 -2.04 6.53
C ASN A 224 7.90 -3.05 5.72
N LYS A 225 7.06 -2.59 4.79
CA LYS A 225 6.22 -3.43 3.94
C LYS A 225 6.82 -3.70 2.56
N LEU A 226 7.88 -3.00 2.22
CA LEU A 226 8.61 -3.21 0.98
C LEU A 226 9.65 -4.34 1.18
N ARG A 227 9.89 -5.14 0.15
CA ARG A 227 10.84 -6.26 0.19
C ARG A 227 12.21 -5.89 -0.37
N HIS A 228 12.24 -4.99 -1.35
CA HIS A 228 13.45 -4.57 -2.04
C HIS A 228 14.18 -3.49 -1.24
N GLU A 229 15.41 -3.76 -0.76
CA GLU A 229 16.15 -2.86 0.15
C GLU A 229 16.34 -1.42 -0.38
N PRO A 230 16.73 -1.18 -1.64
CA PRO A 230 16.80 0.18 -2.16
C PRO A 230 15.47 0.94 -2.07
N LEU A 231 14.34 0.27 -2.32
CA LEU A 231 13.01 0.90 -2.21
C LEU A 231 12.62 1.20 -0.77
N LYS A 232 13.06 0.38 0.20
CA LYS A 232 12.86 0.68 1.64
C LYS A 232 13.54 1.98 2.01
N SER A 233 14.79 2.16 1.60
CA SER A 233 15.56 3.38 1.87
C SER A 233 14.91 4.61 1.24
N LEU A 234 14.43 4.51 -0.01
CA LEU A 234 13.68 5.58 -0.67
C LEU A 234 12.37 5.90 0.06
N ALA A 235 11.61 4.87 0.49
CA ALA A 235 10.38 5.05 1.24
C ALA A 235 10.62 5.76 2.58
N GLN A 236 11.67 5.35 3.31
CA GLN A 236 12.06 5.95 4.57
C GLN A 236 12.45 7.42 4.37
N ASN A 237 13.26 7.73 3.36
CA ASN A 237 13.63 9.11 3.04
C ASN A 237 12.41 9.99 2.72
N HIS A 238 11.46 9.48 1.93
CA HIS A 238 10.23 10.23 1.62
C HIS A 238 9.34 10.40 2.85
N HIS A 239 9.25 9.39 3.70
CA HIS A 239 8.51 9.48 4.96
C HIS A 239 9.13 10.52 5.91
N GLU A 240 10.45 10.49 6.12
CA GLU A 240 11.18 11.47 6.93
C GLU A 240 11.03 12.90 6.40
N GLN A 241 11.09 13.08 5.06
CA GLN A 241 10.82 14.37 4.43
C GLN A 241 9.39 14.86 4.70
N ALA A 242 8.38 13.98 4.61
CA ALA A 242 7.01 14.35 4.92
C ALA A 242 6.84 14.79 6.38
N LEU A 243 7.46 14.06 7.32
CA LEU A 243 7.48 14.40 8.74
C LEU A 243 8.15 15.76 8.98
N GLN A 244 9.27 16.03 8.31
CA GLN A 244 9.98 17.31 8.44
C GLN A 244 9.17 18.47 7.86
N VAL A 245 8.55 18.30 6.67
CA VAL A 245 7.63 19.30 6.10
C VAL A 245 6.47 19.57 7.06
N ALA A 246 5.88 18.52 7.64
CA ALA A 246 4.78 18.67 8.58
C ALA A 246 5.20 19.48 9.82
N LYS A 247 6.38 19.22 10.38
CA LYS A 247 6.95 19.91 11.53
C LYS A 247 7.24 21.38 11.22
N ASP A 248 7.89 21.65 10.11
CA ASP A 248 8.24 23.02 9.73
C ASP A 248 7.00 23.84 9.36
N ALA A 249 6.04 23.26 8.64
CA ALA A 249 4.76 23.89 8.33
C ALA A 249 3.95 24.21 9.59
N GLN A 250 3.93 23.31 10.56
CA GLN A 250 3.30 23.53 11.86
C GLN A 250 3.95 24.69 12.61
N ARG A 251 5.30 24.73 12.66
CA ARG A 251 6.06 25.82 13.34
C ARG A 251 5.78 27.16 12.71
N LEU A 252 5.83 27.27 11.37
CA LEU A 252 5.53 28.49 10.64
C LEU A 252 4.07 28.93 10.89
N ALA A 253 3.11 28.02 10.86
CA ALA A 253 1.72 28.33 11.14
C ALA A 253 1.52 28.90 12.56
N ILE A 254 2.14 28.30 13.57
CA ILE A 254 2.10 28.80 14.96
C ILE A 254 2.70 30.21 15.06
N SER A 255 3.88 30.44 14.47
CA SER A 255 4.54 31.76 14.47
C SER A 255 3.67 32.84 13.80
N LEU A 256 2.86 32.46 12.82
CA LEU A 256 1.93 33.33 12.10
C LEU A 256 0.52 33.35 12.73
N LYS A 257 0.36 32.78 13.92
CA LYS A 257 -0.93 32.70 14.65
C LYS A 257 -2.05 32.03 13.85
N LYS A 258 -1.70 31.04 13.00
CA LYS A 258 -2.66 30.24 12.22
C LYS A 258 -2.89 28.88 12.89
N PRO A 259 -4.09 28.27 12.70
CA PRO A 259 -4.35 26.90 13.17
C PRO A 259 -3.32 25.92 12.58
N PRO A 260 -2.52 25.20 13.41
CA PRO A 260 -1.40 24.41 12.90
C PRO A 260 -1.81 23.07 12.27
N ILE A 261 -2.94 22.50 12.67
CA ILE A 261 -3.40 21.16 12.27
C ILE A 261 -3.51 20.98 10.75
N PRO A 262 -4.13 21.89 9.96
CA PRO A 262 -4.22 21.73 8.51
C PRO A 262 -2.86 21.67 7.82
N PHE A 263 -1.89 22.45 8.30
CA PHE A 263 -0.55 22.52 7.74
C PHE A 263 0.25 21.24 8.06
N GLN A 264 0.16 20.77 9.31
CA GLN A 264 0.78 19.51 9.72
C GLN A 264 0.23 18.34 8.91
N LYS A 265 -1.10 18.24 8.78
CA LYS A 265 -1.78 17.22 7.98
C LYS A 265 -1.33 17.27 6.50
N ALA A 266 -1.26 18.46 5.91
CA ALA A 266 -0.81 18.63 4.52
C ALA A 266 0.65 18.19 4.34
N GLY A 267 1.52 18.47 5.31
CA GLY A 267 2.91 18.03 5.32
C GLY A 267 3.04 16.51 5.35
N LEU A 268 2.31 15.82 6.24
CA LEU A 268 2.28 14.36 6.31
C LEU A 268 1.84 13.72 4.99
N LEU A 269 0.83 14.31 4.33
CA LEU A 269 0.28 13.81 3.08
C LEU A 269 1.07 14.25 1.83
N SER A 270 2.17 14.98 2.00
CA SER A 270 2.88 15.60 0.88
C SER A 270 3.57 14.59 -0.06
N ARG A 271 3.86 13.37 0.43
CA ARG A 271 4.59 12.33 -0.33
C ARG A 271 3.73 11.13 -0.73
N LEU A 272 2.40 11.30 -0.75
CA LEU A 272 1.47 10.21 -1.11
C LEU A 272 1.75 9.59 -2.47
N GLY A 273 2.12 10.39 -3.44
CA GLY A 273 2.40 9.93 -4.79
C GLY A 273 3.63 9.04 -4.84
N GLU A 274 4.70 9.47 -4.18
CA GLU A 274 5.95 8.73 -4.10
C GLU A 274 5.74 7.37 -3.40
N LEU A 275 5.02 7.34 -2.28
CA LEU A 275 4.72 6.10 -1.56
C LEU A 275 3.89 5.13 -2.41
N ALA A 276 2.95 5.64 -3.20
CA ALA A 276 2.15 4.83 -4.10
C ALA A 276 2.96 4.26 -5.27
N VAL A 277 3.84 5.04 -5.86
CA VAL A 277 4.77 4.58 -6.91
C VAL A 277 5.70 3.51 -6.35
N LEU A 278 6.30 3.72 -5.17
CA LEU A 278 7.18 2.75 -4.52
C LEU A 278 6.50 1.39 -4.29
N LYS A 279 5.19 1.36 -3.99
CA LYS A 279 4.43 0.10 -3.92
C LYS A 279 4.46 -0.64 -5.26
N VAL A 280 4.23 0.05 -6.37
CA VAL A 280 4.20 -0.56 -7.72
C VAL A 280 5.60 -1.04 -8.12
N LEU A 281 6.64 -0.23 -7.83
CA LEU A 281 8.04 -0.63 -8.04
C LEU A 281 8.40 -1.89 -7.24
N ASN A 282 7.97 -1.96 -5.98
CA ASN A 282 8.19 -3.15 -5.16
C ASN A 282 7.44 -4.38 -5.70
N GLN A 283 6.26 -4.20 -6.27
CA GLN A 283 5.53 -5.28 -6.93
C GLN A 283 6.28 -5.74 -8.20
N PHE A 284 6.78 -4.81 -9.02
CA PHE A 284 7.59 -5.12 -10.20
C PHE A 284 8.85 -5.91 -9.84
N ALA A 285 9.60 -5.46 -8.83
CA ALA A 285 10.79 -6.17 -8.35
C ALA A 285 10.45 -7.55 -7.77
N ALA A 286 9.31 -7.68 -7.07
CA ALA A 286 8.87 -8.95 -6.49
C ALA A 286 8.44 -9.99 -7.55
N THR A 287 8.06 -9.56 -8.75
CA THR A 287 7.72 -10.41 -9.89
C THR A 287 8.93 -10.72 -10.80
N GLY A 288 10.14 -10.46 -10.35
CA GLY A 288 11.37 -10.75 -11.07
C GLY A 288 11.87 -9.66 -12.01
N GLY A 289 11.22 -8.47 -12.00
CA GLY A 289 11.71 -7.31 -12.73
C GLY A 289 13.06 -6.84 -12.19
N ASN A 290 14.04 -6.64 -13.06
CA ASN A 290 15.31 -6.00 -12.67
C ASN A 290 15.05 -4.50 -12.49
N LEU A 291 15.24 -3.98 -11.30
CA LEU A 291 14.99 -2.59 -10.96
C LEU A 291 16.25 -1.95 -10.37
N GLU A 292 16.87 -1.07 -11.15
CA GLU A 292 18.00 -0.27 -10.69
C GLU A 292 17.50 0.99 -9.94
N VAL A 293 18.33 1.53 -9.06
CA VAL A 293 17.95 2.71 -8.23
C VAL A 293 17.62 3.92 -9.10
N GLU A 294 18.41 4.15 -10.13
CA GLU A 294 18.22 5.26 -11.08
C GLU A 294 16.91 5.14 -11.87
N GLU A 295 16.46 3.92 -12.13
CA GLU A 295 15.17 3.67 -12.77
C GLU A 295 14.02 3.93 -11.80
N ALA A 296 14.17 3.53 -10.54
CA ALA A 296 13.19 3.83 -9.50
C ALA A 296 13.06 5.34 -9.27
N GLU A 297 14.15 6.08 -9.22
CA GLU A 297 14.14 7.55 -9.08
C GLU A 297 13.49 8.24 -10.29
N ARG A 298 13.75 7.77 -11.51
CA ARG A 298 13.07 8.27 -12.72
C ARG A 298 11.57 8.04 -12.66
N ALA A 299 11.15 6.82 -12.31
CA ALA A 299 9.73 6.49 -12.16
C ALA A 299 9.05 7.36 -11.09
N LEU A 300 9.72 7.61 -9.95
CA LEU A 300 9.23 8.52 -8.92
C LEU A 300 9.06 9.95 -9.47
N ALA A 301 10.07 10.47 -10.18
CA ALA A 301 10.01 11.82 -10.76
C ALA A 301 8.88 11.97 -11.78
N GLU A 302 8.62 10.95 -12.59
CA GLU A 302 7.63 10.98 -13.65
C GLU A 302 6.20 10.73 -13.14
N TRP A 303 6.02 9.76 -12.24
CA TRP A 303 4.69 9.27 -11.89
C TRP A 303 4.12 9.77 -10.56
N ALA A 304 4.95 10.23 -9.62
CA ALA A 304 4.49 10.59 -8.27
C ALA A 304 3.38 11.64 -8.28
N GLN A 305 3.44 12.64 -9.16
CA GLN A 305 2.41 13.67 -9.24
C GLN A 305 1.05 13.09 -9.65
N SER A 306 1.01 12.22 -10.65
CA SER A 306 -0.20 11.57 -11.14
C SER A 306 -0.84 10.69 -10.08
N TYR A 307 -0.03 9.86 -9.42
CA TYR A 307 -0.46 9.01 -8.30
C TYR A 307 -0.96 9.83 -7.11
N GLY A 308 -0.24 10.86 -6.72
CA GLY A 308 -0.65 11.77 -5.66
C GLY A 308 -1.98 12.48 -5.96
N ASN A 309 -2.20 12.90 -7.20
CA ASN A 309 -3.46 13.50 -7.63
C ASN A 309 -4.61 12.48 -7.59
N ARG A 310 -4.36 11.25 -8.04
CA ARG A 310 -5.34 10.16 -7.98
C ARG A 310 -5.75 9.85 -6.54
N LEU A 311 -4.80 9.67 -5.62
CA LEU A 311 -5.07 9.40 -4.20
C LEU A 311 -5.84 10.54 -3.52
N LYS A 312 -5.49 11.81 -3.79
CA LYS A 312 -6.23 12.97 -3.26
C LYS A 312 -7.70 12.98 -3.67
N VAL A 313 -8.02 12.48 -4.88
CA VAL A 313 -9.40 12.32 -5.35
C VAL A 313 -10.05 11.08 -4.71
N GLN A 314 -9.36 9.94 -4.72
CA GLN A 314 -9.85 8.68 -4.18
C GLN A 314 -10.21 8.80 -2.69
N TRP A 315 -9.39 9.48 -1.91
CA TRP A 315 -9.63 9.73 -0.47
C TRP A 315 -10.53 10.95 -0.22
N ARG A 316 -11.11 11.54 -1.26
CA ARG A 316 -12.04 12.69 -1.16
C ARG A 316 -11.48 13.84 -0.33
N LEU A 317 -10.16 14.11 -0.43
CA LEU A 317 -9.55 15.19 0.35
C LEU A 317 -10.21 16.53 -0.01
N PRO A 318 -10.52 17.40 0.99
CA PRO A 318 -11.07 18.73 0.75
C PRO A 318 -10.16 19.57 -0.15
N LEU A 319 -10.74 20.45 -0.98
CA LEU A 319 -9.98 21.27 -1.93
C LEU A 319 -8.85 22.06 -1.26
N GLY A 320 -9.12 22.70 -0.12
CA GLY A 320 -8.12 23.46 0.61
C GLY A 320 -6.90 22.61 1.02
N LEU A 321 -7.14 21.36 1.47
CA LEU A 321 -6.06 20.44 1.82
C LEU A 321 -5.26 20.00 0.58
N ARG A 322 -5.93 19.74 -0.55
CA ARG A 322 -5.24 19.41 -1.83
C ARG A 322 -4.34 20.55 -2.30
N GLU A 323 -4.79 21.78 -2.13
CA GLU A 323 -4.01 22.98 -2.47
C GLU A 323 -2.78 23.15 -1.57
N LEU A 324 -2.90 22.88 -0.28
CA LEU A 324 -1.77 22.89 0.66
C LEU A 324 -0.75 21.82 0.31
N ILE A 325 -1.19 20.59 0.03
CA ILE A 325 -0.32 19.49 -0.41
C ILE A 325 0.38 19.87 -1.72
N GLY A 326 -0.36 20.43 -2.69
CA GLY A 326 0.21 20.85 -3.97
C GLY A 326 1.29 21.91 -3.83
N ALA A 327 1.12 22.85 -2.89
CA ALA A 327 2.07 23.93 -2.64
C ALA A 327 3.43 23.44 -2.10
N VAL A 328 3.51 22.24 -1.54
CA VAL A 328 4.79 21.62 -1.16
C VAL A 328 5.68 21.42 -2.39
N HIS A 329 5.11 20.95 -3.49
CA HIS A 329 5.85 20.62 -4.72
C HIS A 329 6.01 21.81 -5.65
N PHE A 330 4.95 22.57 -5.85
CA PHE A 330 4.94 23.69 -6.77
C PHE A 330 4.13 24.87 -6.24
N LEU A 331 4.66 26.07 -6.37
CA LEU A 331 3.98 27.32 -6.07
C LEU A 331 4.18 28.30 -7.21
N PRO A 332 3.11 28.82 -7.85
CA PRO A 332 3.21 29.91 -8.81
C PRO A 332 3.87 31.14 -8.20
N ASN A 333 4.71 31.84 -8.97
CA ASN A 333 5.48 33.02 -8.49
C ASN A 333 4.59 34.18 -8.02
N ASP A 334 3.42 34.29 -8.59
CA ASP A 334 2.39 35.32 -8.30
C ASP A 334 1.42 34.93 -7.17
N SER A 335 1.57 33.72 -6.61
CA SER A 335 0.72 33.27 -5.52
C SER A 335 0.82 34.20 -4.31
N THR A 336 -0.32 34.76 -3.87
CA THR A 336 -0.41 35.66 -2.72
C THR A 336 -1.00 34.97 -1.48
N ARG A 337 -1.46 33.74 -1.59
CA ARG A 337 -2.10 33.01 -0.49
C ARG A 337 -1.07 32.56 0.53
N GLU A 338 -1.11 33.18 1.71
CA GLU A 338 -0.17 32.90 2.82
C GLU A 338 -0.09 31.43 3.17
N ASP A 339 -1.22 30.70 3.16
CA ASP A 339 -1.25 29.27 3.48
C ASP A 339 -0.35 28.45 2.54
N ARG A 340 -0.38 28.78 1.24
CA ARG A 340 0.47 28.11 0.25
C ARG A 340 1.93 28.55 0.38
N LEU A 341 2.18 29.83 0.73
CA LEU A 341 3.54 30.31 1.00
C LEU A 341 4.18 29.56 2.18
N ILE A 342 3.40 29.32 3.27
CA ILE A 342 3.83 28.52 4.43
C ILE A 342 4.26 27.13 3.99
N MET A 343 3.42 26.41 3.23
CA MET A 343 3.73 25.05 2.81
C MET A 343 4.97 24.99 1.92
N ARG A 344 5.15 25.94 1.00
CA ARG A 344 6.33 26.01 0.14
C ARG A 344 7.60 26.36 0.92
N ALA A 345 7.52 27.28 1.87
CA ALA A 345 8.64 27.61 2.73
C ALA A 345 9.06 26.40 3.58
N ALA A 346 8.10 25.70 4.19
CA ALA A 346 8.32 24.48 4.94
C ALA A 346 8.98 23.38 4.09
N ALA A 347 8.56 23.22 2.83
CA ALA A 347 9.18 22.26 1.92
C ALA A 347 10.64 22.57 1.62
N LEU A 348 10.98 23.85 1.42
CA LEU A 348 12.37 24.27 1.21
C LEU A 348 13.21 24.11 2.47
N MET A 349 12.64 24.39 3.66
CA MET A 349 13.33 24.18 4.94
C MET A 349 13.60 22.69 5.17
N ALA A 350 12.62 21.83 4.96
CA ALA A 350 12.76 20.39 5.07
C ALA A 350 13.80 19.79 4.10
N ALA A 351 14.00 20.44 2.96
CA ALA A 351 15.06 20.09 1.99
C ALA A 351 16.45 20.68 2.32
N GLY A 352 16.64 21.28 3.51
CA GLY A 352 17.89 21.93 3.91
C GLY A 352 18.18 23.26 3.19
N GLN A 353 17.19 23.81 2.49
CA GLN A 353 17.31 25.03 1.69
C GLN A 353 16.81 26.31 2.43
N GLN A 354 16.82 26.31 3.76
CA GLN A 354 16.36 27.44 4.57
C GLN A 354 17.13 28.74 4.26
N ASN A 355 18.39 28.64 3.85
CA ASN A 355 19.25 29.76 3.50
C ASN A 355 19.20 30.16 2.00
N SER A 356 18.42 29.45 1.18
CA SER A 356 18.25 29.79 -0.24
C SER A 356 17.53 31.13 -0.41
N GLU A 357 17.80 31.82 -1.49
CA GLU A 357 17.11 33.08 -1.84
C GLU A 357 15.58 32.84 -1.97
N ALA A 358 15.19 31.70 -2.53
CA ALA A 358 13.80 31.30 -2.67
C ALA A 358 13.10 31.20 -1.30
N CYS A 359 13.70 30.51 -0.33
CA CYS A 359 13.14 30.39 1.00
C CYS A 359 13.06 31.76 1.72
N ARG A 360 14.15 32.53 1.71
CA ARG A 360 14.19 33.88 2.30
C ARG A 360 13.14 34.81 1.71
N ARG A 361 12.91 34.74 0.40
CA ARG A 361 11.85 35.53 -0.29
C ARG A 361 10.46 35.14 0.22
N LEU A 362 10.18 33.84 0.41
CA LEU A 362 8.90 33.37 0.94
C LEU A 362 8.69 33.83 2.39
N LEU A 363 9.72 33.68 3.25
CA LEU A 363 9.64 34.11 4.66
C LEU A 363 9.41 35.64 4.78
N ARG A 364 10.09 36.47 3.97
CA ARG A 364 9.85 37.90 3.92
C ARG A 364 8.43 38.26 3.48
N ARG A 365 7.87 37.52 2.52
CA ARG A 365 6.46 37.69 2.09
C ARG A 365 5.45 37.30 3.18
N LEU A 366 5.85 36.42 4.11
CA LEU A 366 5.08 36.06 5.28
C LEU A 366 5.29 37.01 6.48
N GLY A 367 6.10 38.08 6.29
CA GLY A 367 6.39 39.03 7.37
C GLY A 367 7.36 38.49 8.43
N MET A 368 8.13 37.45 8.09
CA MET A 368 9.12 36.83 9.00
C MET A 368 10.53 37.36 8.66
N ASP A 369 11.17 38.03 9.62
CA ASP A 369 12.57 38.46 9.49
C ASP A 369 13.51 37.26 9.64
N VAL A 370 14.38 37.07 8.66
CA VAL A 370 15.31 35.95 8.54
C VAL A 370 16.46 36.01 9.60
N GLU A 371 16.61 37.15 10.28
CA GLU A 371 17.75 37.37 11.19
C GLU A 371 17.60 36.74 12.58
N HIS A 372 16.42 36.28 12.98
CA HIS A 372 16.15 35.78 14.35
C HIS A 372 16.12 34.25 14.51
N SER A 373 16.30 33.45 13.46
CA SER A 373 16.18 31.99 13.52
C SER A 373 17.49 31.25 13.85
N GLN A 374 18.56 31.96 14.27
CA GLN A 374 19.84 31.35 14.68
C GLN A 374 20.07 31.34 16.21
N LYS A 375 19.08 31.73 17.02
CA LYS A 375 19.19 31.69 18.47
C LYS A 375 17.93 31.07 19.06
N GLU A 376 17.83 29.73 19.03
CA GLU A 376 17.15 28.93 20.06
C GLU A 376 17.48 27.46 19.85
#